data_8c0d29beda9c343c90dfe343df076b10
#
_entry.id   8c0d29beda9c343c90dfe343df076b10
#
_cell.length_a   1.000
_cell.length_b   1.000
_cell.length_c   1.000
_cell.angle_alpha   90.00
_cell.angle_beta   90.00
_cell.angle_gamma   90.00
#
_symmetry.space_group_name_H-M   'P 1'
#
loop_
_entity.id
_entity.type
_entity.pdbx_description
1 polymer ?
#
loop_
_entity_poly.entity_id
_entity_poly.type
_entity_poly.pdbx_seq_one_letter_code
_entity_poly.pdbx_strand_id
1 'polypeptide(L)'
;NIMNFLNALNVDHLVLEFARRGYDELEAFKELREDIALGLGVIDIKDNVVETPDTVAKRIENAVGVLGADRIKWIHPDCGFWMLPRTVADAKMAALVQGRDQFLGA
;
A
#
# COMPACT_ATOMS: atom_id res chain seq x y z
N ASN A 1 -8.97 18.85 -10.74
CA ASN A 1 -9.06 17.43 -10.45
C ASN A 1 -7.68 16.89 -10.12
N ILE A 2 -7.56 16.16 -9.01
CA ILE A 2 -6.26 15.66 -8.55
C ILE A 2 -5.62 14.68 -9.55
N MET A 3 -6.42 13.89 -10.27
CA MET A 3 -5.88 12.96 -11.26
C MET A 3 -5.21 13.69 -12.43
N ASN A 4 -5.74 14.83 -12.84
CA ASN A 4 -5.10 15.65 -13.87
C ASN A 4 -3.73 16.14 -13.39
N PHE A 5 -3.65 16.56 -12.13
CA PHE A 5 -2.39 16.97 -11.53
C PHE A 5 -1.39 15.81 -11.47
N LEU A 6 -1.82 14.65 -10.97
CA LEU A 6 -0.95 13.49 -10.83
C LEU A 6 -0.45 13.01 -12.19
N ASN A 7 -1.32 13.01 -13.21
CA ASN A 7 -0.94 12.59 -14.56
C ASN A 7 0.01 13.57 -15.25
N ALA A 8 0.07 14.80 -14.78
CA ALA A 8 1.00 15.80 -15.30
C ALA A 8 2.39 15.69 -14.66
N LEU A 9 2.55 14.92 -13.59
CA LEU A 9 3.84 14.75 -12.95
C LEU A 9 4.79 13.93 -13.80
N ASN A 10 6.05 14.32 -13.81
CA ASN A 10 7.11 13.58 -14.53
C ASN A 10 7.73 12.57 -13.56
N VAL A 11 7.00 11.51 -13.28
CA VAL A 11 7.41 10.46 -12.33
C VAL A 11 7.10 9.09 -12.89
N ASP A 12 7.83 8.08 -12.42
CA ASP A 12 7.64 6.69 -12.82
C ASP A 12 6.67 5.95 -11.89
N HIS A 13 6.54 6.42 -10.64
CA HIS A 13 5.63 5.83 -9.68
C HIS A 13 5.22 6.84 -8.62
N LEU A 14 4.12 6.52 -7.94
CA LEU A 14 3.60 7.25 -6.78
C LEU A 14 3.53 6.30 -5.59
N VAL A 15 3.81 6.83 -4.42
CA VAL A 15 3.74 6.10 -3.15
C VAL A 15 2.59 6.71 -2.34
N LEU A 16 1.61 5.89 -1.99
CA LEU A 16 0.36 6.39 -1.41
C LEU A 16 0.02 5.67 -0.11
N GLU A 17 -0.60 6.41 0.81
CA GLU A 17 -1.04 5.92 2.11
C GLU A 17 -2.48 5.43 2.01
N PHE A 18 -2.72 4.13 2.23
CA PHE A 18 -4.07 3.57 2.21
C PHE A 18 -4.44 2.84 3.50
N ALA A 19 -3.47 2.34 4.26
CA ALA A 19 -3.79 1.49 5.40
C ALA A 19 -4.65 2.20 6.45
N ARG A 20 -4.31 3.44 6.77
CA ARG A 20 -5.07 4.22 7.75
C ARG A 20 -6.29 4.88 7.15
N ARG A 21 -6.17 5.38 5.92
CA ARG A 21 -7.25 6.13 5.27
C ARG A 21 -8.33 5.25 4.66
N GLY A 22 -8.02 3.96 4.47
CA GLY A 22 -8.91 3.04 3.80
C GLY A 22 -8.71 3.02 2.30
N TYR A 23 -9.47 2.17 1.64
CA TYR A 23 -9.26 1.87 0.21
C TYR A 23 -10.39 2.37 -0.69
N ASP A 24 -11.28 3.22 -0.16
CA ASP A 24 -12.43 3.73 -0.90
C ASP A 24 -12.04 4.57 -2.11
N GLU A 25 -10.86 5.20 -2.04
CA GLU A 25 -10.38 6.08 -3.10
C GLU A 25 -9.63 5.35 -4.22
N LEU A 26 -9.43 4.03 -4.10
CA LEU A 26 -8.68 3.26 -5.10
C LEU A 26 -9.26 3.38 -6.50
N GLU A 27 -10.60 3.43 -6.61
CA GLU A 27 -11.26 3.56 -7.91
C GLU A 27 -10.78 4.77 -8.71
N ALA A 28 -10.50 5.88 -8.02
CA ALA A 28 -10.05 7.10 -8.69
C ALA A 28 -8.71 6.90 -9.40
N PHE A 29 -7.86 5.99 -8.89
CA PHE A 29 -6.55 5.75 -9.46
C PHE A 29 -6.58 4.90 -10.73
N LYS A 30 -7.76 4.42 -11.15
CA LYS A 30 -7.93 3.82 -12.47
C LYS A 30 -7.67 4.82 -13.60
N GLU A 31 -7.84 6.11 -13.31
CA GLU A 31 -7.60 7.19 -14.27
C GLU A 31 -6.12 7.60 -14.36
N LEU A 32 -5.26 7.00 -13.54
CA LEU A 32 -3.83 7.28 -13.59
C LEU A 32 -3.22 6.72 -14.88
N ARG A 33 -2.28 7.45 -15.48
CA ARG A 33 -1.59 6.99 -16.68
C ARG A 33 -1.03 5.58 -16.45
N GLU A 34 -1.06 4.76 -17.48
CA GLU A 34 -0.63 3.36 -17.40
C GLU A 34 0.86 3.21 -17.06
N ASP A 35 1.67 4.20 -17.44
CA ASP A 35 3.11 4.18 -17.19
C ASP A 35 3.51 4.66 -15.79
N ILE A 36 2.55 5.07 -14.94
CA ILE A 36 2.81 5.40 -13.55
C ILE A 36 2.42 4.20 -12.67
N ALA A 37 3.41 3.61 -12.02
CA ALA A 37 3.18 2.51 -11.09
C ALA A 37 2.81 3.04 -9.70
N LEU A 38 2.23 2.19 -8.88
CA LEU A 38 1.88 2.53 -7.49
C LEU A 38 2.68 1.72 -6.49
N GLY A 39 3.15 2.41 -5.45
CA GLY A 39 3.50 1.81 -4.18
C GLY A 39 2.29 1.95 -3.26
N LEU A 40 1.86 0.86 -2.66
CA LEU A 40 0.64 0.79 -1.86
C LEU A 40 0.97 0.71 -0.38
N GLY A 41 0.48 1.68 0.41
CA GLY A 41 0.58 1.64 1.86
C GLY A 41 -0.38 0.61 2.44
N VAL A 42 0.15 -0.41 3.11
CA VAL A 42 -0.64 -1.52 3.67
C VAL A 42 -0.45 -1.72 5.16
N ILE A 43 0.41 -0.92 5.78
CA ILE A 43 0.68 -0.95 7.22
C ILE A 43 0.39 0.42 7.81
N ASP A 44 -0.49 0.49 8.82
CA ASP A 44 -0.78 1.72 9.55
C ASP A 44 0.37 2.00 10.53
N ILE A 45 0.95 3.19 10.47
CA ILE A 45 2.07 3.57 11.34
C ILE A 45 1.63 4.37 12.57
N LYS A 46 0.36 4.68 12.69
CA LYS A 46 -0.17 5.51 13.79
C LYS A 46 -0.88 4.70 14.86
N ASP A 47 -0.88 3.38 14.72
CA ASP A 47 -1.51 2.45 15.65
C ASP A 47 -0.47 1.41 16.09
N ASN A 48 -0.42 1.12 17.39
CA ASN A 48 0.48 0.10 17.92
C ASN A 48 0.00 -1.32 17.68
N VAL A 49 -1.24 -1.49 17.24
CA VAL A 49 -1.76 -2.82 16.90
C VAL A 49 -1.05 -3.34 15.67
N VAL A 50 -0.44 -4.53 15.80
CA VAL A 50 0.28 -5.16 14.69
C VAL A 50 -0.71 -5.87 13.77
N GLU A 51 -0.69 -5.52 12.51
CA GLU A 51 -1.50 -6.19 11.50
C GLU A 51 -1.10 -7.67 11.39
N THR A 52 -2.07 -8.53 11.09
CA THR A 52 -1.76 -9.92 10.78
C THR A 52 -1.34 -10.05 9.32
N PRO A 53 -0.58 -11.09 8.96
CA PRO A 53 -0.28 -11.35 7.54
C PRO A 53 -1.55 -11.46 6.69
N ASP A 54 -2.61 -12.05 7.24
CA ASP A 54 -3.89 -12.18 6.54
C ASP A 54 -4.50 -10.80 6.22
N THR A 55 -4.45 -9.87 7.18
CA THR A 55 -4.93 -8.51 6.97
C THR A 55 -4.15 -7.82 5.84
N VAL A 56 -2.83 -7.95 5.86
CA VAL A 56 -1.97 -7.37 4.81
C VAL A 56 -2.30 -7.99 3.45
N ALA A 57 -2.40 -9.32 3.40
CA ALA A 57 -2.73 -10.02 2.15
C ALA A 57 -4.07 -9.56 1.58
N LYS A 58 -5.08 -9.38 2.45
CA LYS A 58 -6.41 -8.91 2.02
C LYS A 58 -6.37 -7.48 1.51
N ARG A 59 -5.57 -6.62 2.10
CA ARG A 59 -5.39 -5.23 1.62
C ARG A 59 -4.78 -5.22 0.22
N ILE A 60 -3.77 -6.05 0.00
CA ILE A 60 -3.15 -6.20 -1.33
C ILE A 60 -4.17 -6.76 -2.33
N GLU A 61 -4.88 -7.81 -1.94
CA GLU A 61 -5.88 -8.44 -2.81
C GLU A 61 -6.97 -7.46 -3.23
N ASN A 62 -7.46 -6.65 -2.29
CA ASN A 62 -8.46 -5.63 -2.59
C ASN A 62 -7.95 -4.61 -3.60
N ALA A 63 -6.72 -4.12 -3.40
CA ALA A 63 -6.13 -3.15 -4.32
C ALA A 63 -5.87 -3.74 -5.70
N VAL A 64 -5.40 -4.97 -5.77
CA VAL A 64 -5.20 -5.68 -7.04
C VAL A 64 -6.53 -5.91 -7.74
N GLY A 65 -7.59 -6.21 -6.99
CA GLY A 65 -8.92 -6.38 -7.56
C GLY A 65 -9.47 -5.12 -8.21
N VAL A 66 -9.11 -3.96 -7.67
CA VAL A 66 -9.56 -2.66 -8.20
C VAL A 66 -8.66 -2.17 -9.33
N LEU A 67 -7.35 -2.24 -9.16
CA LEU A 67 -6.38 -1.57 -10.05
C LEU A 67 -5.62 -2.53 -10.98
N GLY A 68 -5.64 -3.82 -10.68
CA GLY A 68 -4.84 -4.80 -11.41
C GLY A 68 -3.44 -4.97 -10.82
N ALA A 69 -2.89 -6.17 -10.95
CA ALA A 69 -1.58 -6.51 -10.38
C ALA A 69 -0.44 -5.72 -11.03
N ASP A 70 -0.57 -5.38 -12.31
CA ASP A 70 0.48 -4.68 -13.04
C ASP A 70 0.69 -3.24 -12.55
N ARG A 71 -0.34 -2.63 -11.98
CA ARG A 71 -0.28 -1.26 -11.47
C ARG A 71 0.51 -1.18 -10.17
N ILE A 72 0.39 -2.20 -9.32
CA ILE A 72 0.96 -2.19 -7.97
C ILE A 72 2.32 -2.89 -8.01
N LYS A 73 3.39 -2.10 -7.92
CA LYS A 73 4.76 -2.62 -8.00
C LYS A 73 5.39 -2.83 -6.63
N TRP A 74 4.97 -2.06 -5.63
CA TRP A 74 5.55 -2.13 -4.30
C TRP A 74 4.46 -2.05 -3.25
N ILE A 75 4.71 -2.67 -2.11
CA ILE A 75 3.93 -2.47 -0.88
C ILE A 75 4.87 -1.94 0.19
N HIS A 76 4.33 -1.13 1.08
CA HIS A 76 5.13 -0.46 2.09
C HIS A 76 4.24 -0.04 3.27
N PRO A 77 4.83 0.39 4.40
CA PRO A 77 4.05 1.07 5.44
C PRO A 77 3.55 2.41 4.90
N ASP A 78 2.47 2.92 5.50
CA ASP A 78 1.92 4.22 5.10
C ASP A 78 2.97 5.34 5.15
N CYS A 79 3.88 5.26 6.13
CA CYS A 79 4.95 6.22 6.29
C CYS A 79 6.11 5.55 7.05
N GLY A 80 7.09 6.33 7.50
CA GLY A 80 8.19 5.81 8.32
C GLY A 80 7.74 5.39 9.72
N PHE A 81 8.47 4.50 10.34
CA PHE A 81 8.15 3.91 11.66
C PHE A 81 8.65 4.73 12.85
N TRP A 82 9.14 5.92 12.66
CA TRP A 82 9.85 6.67 13.69
C TRP A 82 9.03 6.93 14.97
N MET A 83 7.71 6.88 14.88
CA MET A 83 6.82 7.09 16.03
C MET A 83 6.49 5.81 16.79
N LEU A 84 6.86 4.64 16.28
CA LEU A 84 6.49 3.36 16.87
C LEU A 84 7.61 2.81 17.75
N PRO A 85 7.28 2.12 18.86
CA PRO A 85 8.28 1.33 19.57
C PRO A 85 8.93 0.33 18.62
N ARG A 86 10.21 0.06 18.80
CA ARG A 86 10.97 -0.81 17.90
C ARG A 86 10.36 -2.21 17.77
N THR A 87 9.89 -2.79 18.87
CA THR A 87 9.27 -4.11 18.86
C THR A 87 8.02 -4.14 17.99
N VAL A 88 7.24 -3.06 18.02
CA VAL A 88 6.04 -2.93 17.19
C VAL A 88 6.44 -2.73 15.73
N ALA A 89 7.41 -1.87 15.46
CA ALA A 89 7.90 -1.64 14.10
C ALA A 89 8.43 -2.92 13.48
N ASP A 90 9.24 -3.68 14.20
CA ASP A 90 9.79 -4.97 13.71
C ASP A 90 8.67 -5.97 13.42
N ALA A 91 7.66 -6.05 14.30
CA ALA A 91 6.53 -6.96 14.10
C ALA A 91 5.68 -6.55 12.90
N LYS A 92 5.46 -5.26 12.71
CA LYS A 92 4.72 -4.75 11.55
C LYS A 92 5.47 -5.02 10.24
N MET A 93 6.80 -4.89 10.25
CA MET A 93 7.59 -5.20 9.06
C MET A 93 7.54 -6.69 8.73
N ALA A 94 7.59 -7.55 9.75
CA ALA A 94 7.42 -8.99 9.54
C ALA A 94 6.04 -9.31 8.95
N ALA A 95 4.98 -8.67 9.46
CA ALA A 95 3.63 -8.85 8.93
C ALA A 95 3.52 -8.40 7.48
N LEU A 96 4.19 -7.31 7.13
CA LEU A 96 4.24 -6.81 5.75
C LEU A 96 4.80 -7.87 4.80
N VAL A 97 5.96 -8.43 5.13
CA VAL A 97 6.62 -9.42 4.30
C VAL A 97 5.83 -10.72 4.23
N GLN A 98 5.33 -11.19 5.37
CA GLN A 98 4.53 -12.41 5.43
C GLN A 98 3.21 -12.26 4.67
N GLY A 99 2.58 -11.08 4.77
CA GLY A 99 1.35 -10.81 4.04
C GLY A 99 1.56 -10.74 2.53
N ARG A 100 2.66 -10.13 2.10
CA ARG A 100 3.05 -10.15 0.70
C ARG A 100 3.22 -11.58 0.20
N ASP A 101 3.97 -12.38 0.96
CA ASP A 101 4.24 -13.77 0.58
C ASP A 101 2.96 -14.59 0.54
N GLN A 102 2.07 -14.39 1.51
CA GLN A 102 0.76 -15.05 1.52
C GLN A 102 -0.05 -14.70 0.28
N PHE A 103 -0.08 -13.43 -0.09
CA PHE A 103 -0.78 -12.98 -1.30
C PHE A 103 -0.21 -13.63 -2.56
N LEU A 104 1.11 -13.71 -2.64
CA LEU A 104 1.79 -14.28 -3.80
C LEU A 104 1.74 -15.82 -3.83
N GLY A 105 1.32 -16.45 -2.75
CA GLY A 105 1.32 -17.91 -2.63
C GLY A 105 2.70 -18.49 -2.37
N ALA A 106 3.58 -17.66 -1.81
CA ALA A 106 4.96 -18.07 -1.55
C ALA A 106 5.17 -18.62 -0.15
#